data_0dabc168fcd6907f4f8ea569e9ef3201
#
_entry.id   0dabc168fcd6907f4f8ea569e9ef3201
#
_cell.length_a   1.000
_cell.length_b   1.000
_cell.length_c   1.000
_cell.angle_alpha   90.00
_cell.angle_beta   90.00
_cell.angle_gamma   90.00
#
_symmetry.space_group_name_H-M   'P 1'
#
loop_
_entity.id
_entity.type
_entity.pdbx_description
1 polymer ?
#
loop_
_entity_poly.entity_id
_entity_poly.type
_entity_poly.pdbx_seq_one_letter_code
_entity_poly.pdbx_strand_id
1 'polypeptide(L)'
;MQAGRRETLPVHSALRPWIESVSLDDVGGMTGPRRRRTQPPDPATALVWRITAEGDSDLLVLGPRTHAAYRAGKELPLCVQLRIRPGHAQTLLGVAVDEIADRTVPLRTLWGRQAALLAEELTELGVDPPGVLHRLETTLLGRLTSRAGPGLDRAGLLREATARLAGGLRRTPERLGDAARDLGLSERQLRTVFTRAVGLSPRRFARVTRVRTVLAATGAGVGSWSRLAADAGYYDQSHLTAEFREVMQVTPGRFAAGSLPEAVPCRS
;
A
#
# COMPACT_ATOMS: atom_id res chain seq x y z
N MET A 1 17.70 -3.09 -14.15
CA MET A 1 16.32 -3.59 -13.86
C MET A 1 15.36 -2.44 -14.14
N GLN A 2 14.79 -2.37 -15.34
CA GLN A 2 13.83 -1.31 -15.66
C GLN A 2 12.48 -1.70 -15.04
N ALA A 3 12.10 -1.01 -13.98
CA ALA A 3 10.71 -0.98 -13.53
C ALA A 3 9.87 -0.41 -14.67
N GLY A 4 8.69 -0.98 -14.96
CA GLY A 4 7.74 -0.35 -15.86
C GLY A 4 7.53 1.10 -15.42
N ARG A 5 7.36 1.99 -16.38
CA ARG A 5 7.23 3.43 -16.11
C ARG A 5 5.95 3.64 -15.29
N ARG A 6 6.14 3.92 -14.02
CA ARG A 6 5.04 4.29 -13.12
C ARG A 6 4.94 5.80 -13.15
N GLU A 7 3.88 6.29 -13.74
CA GLU A 7 3.56 7.71 -13.72
C GLU A 7 2.77 8.03 -12.44
N THR A 8 3.17 9.09 -11.75
CA THR A 8 2.41 9.59 -10.60
C THR A 8 1.50 10.70 -11.06
N LEU A 9 0.21 10.53 -10.85
CA LEU A 9 -0.81 11.51 -11.17
C LEU A 9 -1.09 12.43 -9.97
N PRO A 10 -1.51 13.68 -10.21
CA PRO A 10 -1.90 14.58 -9.13
C PRO A 10 -3.14 14.07 -8.41
N VAL A 11 -3.15 14.18 -7.09
CA VAL A 11 -4.29 13.86 -6.23
C VAL A 11 -5.14 15.12 -6.05
N HIS A 12 -6.45 15.01 -6.20
CA HIS A 12 -7.40 16.09 -5.91
C HIS A 12 -7.17 16.65 -4.50
N SER A 13 -7.17 17.99 -4.35
CA SER A 13 -6.76 18.66 -3.11
C SER A 13 -7.53 18.19 -1.88
N ALA A 14 -8.85 17.99 -1.98
CA ALA A 14 -9.70 17.52 -0.91
C ALA A 14 -9.44 16.05 -0.51
N LEU A 15 -8.80 15.24 -1.37
CA LEU A 15 -8.44 13.84 -1.09
C LEU A 15 -7.03 13.67 -0.54
N ARG A 16 -6.17 14.69 -0.62
CA ARG A 16 -4.77 14.61 -0.11
C ARG A 16 -4.64 14.16 1.35
N PRO A 17 -5.55 14.49 2.27
CA PRO A 17 -5.50 13.94 3.63
C PRO A 17 -5.67 12.41 3.69
N TRP A 18 -6.34 11.80 2.69
CA TRP A 18 -6.76 10.41 2.66
C TRP A 18 -5.94 9.55 1.70
N ILE A 19 -5.60 10.12 0.54
CA ILE A 19 -4.84 9.47 -0.53
C ILE A 19 -3.40 9.93 -0.47
N GLU A 20 -2.48 8.97 -0.44
CA GLU A 20 -1.05 9.25 -0.41
C GLU A 20 -0.50 9.53 -1.79
N SER A 21 -0.91 8.71 -2.76
CA SER A 21 -0.50 8.85 -4.15
C SER A 21 -1.50 8.19 -5.09
N VAL A 22 -1.55 8.69 -6.31
CA VAL A 22 -2.19 8.04 -7.45
C VAL A 22 -1.10 7.66 -8.43
N SER A 23 -1.13 6.45 -8.93
CA SER A 23 -0.20 6.00 -9.94
C SER A 23 -0.91 5.32 -11.09
N LEU A 24 -0.42 5.62 -12.28
CA LEU A 24 -0.72 4.94 -13.52
C LEU A 24 0.46 4.00 -13.81
N ASP A 25 0.21 2.71 -13.76
CA ASP A 25 1.18 1.74 -14.24
C ASP A 25 0.99 1.64 -15.76
N ASP A 26 1.89 2.27 -16.53
CA ASP A 26 1.98 2.05 -17.98
C ASP A 26 2.58 0.68 -18.19
N VAL A 27 1.72 -0.27 -18.50
CA VAL A 27 2.11 -1.66 -18.75
C VAL A 27 2.27 -1.94 -20.25
N GLY A 28 1.95 -0.97 -21.11
CA GLY A 28 2.08 -1.08 -22.57
C GLY A 28 3.51 -1.32 -23.07
N GLY A 29 4.53 -1.00 -22.28
CA GLY A 29 5.93 -1.34 -22.56
C GLY A 29 6.42 -2.63 -21.93
N MET A 30 5.57 -3.37 -21.21
CA MET A 30 5.94 -4.61 -20.49
C MET A 30 5.41 -5.87 -21.17
N THR A 31 5.44 -5.90 -22.49
CA THR A 31 5.06 -7.07 -23.28
C THR A 31 6.03 -8.24 -23.04
N GLY A 32 5.52 -9.32 -22.46
CA GLY A 32 6.18 -10.61 -22.39
C GLY A 32 5.82 -11.39 -21.11
N PRO A 33 5.40 -12.66 -21.24
CA PRO A 33 4.97 -13.52 -20.12
C PRO A 33 6.08 -13.87 -19.13
N ARG A 34 7.29 -13.36 -19.31
CA ARG A 34 8.48 -13.68 -18.49
C ARG A 34 8.94 -12.56 -17.56
N ARG A 35 8.30 -11.37 -17.52
CA ARG A 35 8.72 -10.32 -16.59
C ARG A 35 8.15 -10.57 -15.20
N ARG A 36 9.04 -10.70 -14.23
CA ARG A 36 8.71 -10.81 -12.81
C ARG A 36 8.31 -9.43 -12.29
N ARG A 37 7.15 -9.35 -11.64
CA ARG A 37 6.71 -8.17 -10.91
C ARG A 37 6.89 -8.41 -9.42
N THR A 38 7.76 -7.64 -8.78
CA THR A 38 7.88 -7.63 -7.33
C THR A 38 6.83 -6.67 -6.75
N GLN A 39 5.98 -7.20 -5.92
CA GLN A 39 5.06 -6.41 -5.10
C GLN A 39 5.65 -6.36 -3.68
N PRO A 40 6.30 -5.27 -3.28
CA PRO A 40 6.88 -5.16 -1.96
C PRO A 40 5.78 -5.18 -0.88
N PRO A 41 6.14 -5.48 0.38
CA PRO A 41 5.22 -5.32 1.50
C PRO A 41 4.74 -3.88 1.56
N ASP A 42 3.50 -3.65 1.94
CA ASP A 42 2.91 -2.30 1.97
C ASP A 42 1.91 -2.17 3.12
N PRO A 43 2.12 -1.25 4.07
CA PRO A 43 1.18 -1.02 5.16
C PRO A 43 -0.06 -0.23 4.73
N ALA A 44 -0.09 0.28 3.50
CA ALA A 44 -1.23 1.00 2.95
C ALA A 44 -2.20 0.06 2.24
N THR A 45 -3.46 0.44 2.26
CA THR A 45 -4.50 -0.14 1.40
C THR A 45 -4.50 0.59 0.06
N ALA A 46 -4.83 -0.09 -1.02
CA ALA A 46 -4.98 0.56 -2.32
C ALA A 46 -6.29 0.18 -3.00
N LEU A 47 -6.91 1.16 -3.67
CA LEU A 47 -7.98 0.95 -4.63
C LEU A 47 -7.34 0.86 -6.01
N VAL A 48 -7.69 -0.17 -6.77
CA VAL A 48 -7.11 -0.46 -8.09
C VAL A 48 -8.22 -0.64 -9.10
N TRP A 49 -8.16 0.13 -10.17
CA TRP A 49 -8.91 -0.11 -11.39
C TRP A 49 -7.94 -0.57 -12.48
N ARG A 50 -8.27 -1.65 -13.16
CA ARG A 50 -7.45 -2.17 -14.26
C ARG A 50 -8.30 -2.75 -15.37
N ILE A 51 -7.78 -2.66 -16.59
CA ILE A 51 -8.28 -3.33 -17.78
C ILE A 51 -7.26 -4.39 -18.17
N THR A 52 -7.70 -5.62 -18.45
CA THR A 52 -6.85 -6.73 -18.91
C THR A 52 -6.70 -6.70 -20.43
N ALA A 53 -5.76 -7.48 -20.97
CA ALA A 53 -5.56 -7.61 -22.41
C ALA A 53 -6.79 -8.21 -23.12
N GLU A 54 -7.57 -9.00 -22.38
CA GLU A 54 -8.83 -9.61 -22.87
C GLU A 54 -9.99 -8.62 -22.89
N GLY A 55 -9.78 -7.38 -22.40
CA GLY A 55 -10.81 -6.34 -22.30
C GLY A 55 -11.65 -6.40 -21.04
N ASP A 56 -11.43 -7.38 -20.17
CA ASP A 56 -12.08 -7.44 -18.87
C ASP A 56 -11.57 -6.34 -17.95
N SER A 57 -12.41 -5.91 -17.03
CA SER A 57 -12.07 -4.88 -16.06
C SER A 57 -12.26 -5.37 -14.64
N ASP A 58 -11.36 -4.92 -13.75
CA ASP A 58 -11.39 -5.23 -12.33
C ASP A 58 -11.33 -3.96 -11.49
N LEU A 59 -12.25 -3.84 -10.52
CA LEU A 59 -12.20 -2.83 -9.47
C LEU A 59 -11.95 -3.52 -8.12
N LEU A 60 -10.72 -3.40 -7.64
CA LEU A 60 -10.18 -4.18 -6.54
C LEU A 60 -9.71 -3.31 -5.37
N VAL A 61 -9.76 -3.89 -4.18
CA VAL A 61 -9.08 -3.36 -2.99
C VAL A 61 -7.94 -4.29 -2.64
N LEU A 62 -6.73 -3.74 -2.60
CA LEU A 62 -5.55 -4.42 -2.08
C LEU A 62 -5.41 -4.03 -0.61
N GLY A 63 -5.58 -4.97 0.29
CA GLY A 63 -5.30 -4.77 1.71
C GLY A 63 -3.80 -4.55 1.98
N PRO A 64 -3.45 -4.12 3.21
CA PRO A 64 -2.06 -4.03 3.63
C PRO A 64 -1.36 -5.37 3.47
N ARG A 65 -0.13 -5.36 2.96
CA ARG A 65 0.67 -6.58 2.74
C ARG A 65 1.83 -6.66 3.71
N THR A 66 1.92 -7.79 4.41
CA THR A 66 2.98 -8.06 5.38
C THR A 66 4.23 -8.64 4.75
N HIS A 67 4.10 -9.27 3.57
CA HIS A 67 5.19 -9.92 2.86
C HIS A 67 5.24 -9.48 1.40
N ALA A 68 6.41 -9.59 0.79
CA ALA A 68 6.56 -9.40 -0.65
C ALA A 68 5.86 -10.52 -1.43
N ALA A 69 5.28 -10.18 -2.57
CA ALA A 69 4.79 -11.16 -3.54
C ALA A 69 5.56 -11.00 -4.86
N TYR A 70 5.96 -12.13 -5.42
CA TYR A 70 6.65 -12.22 -6.70
C TYR A 70 5.68 -12.82 -7.70
N ARG A 71 5.26 -12.04 -8.70
CA ARG A 71 4.23 -12.42 -9.65
C ARG A 71 4.78 -12.46 -11.07
N ALA A 72 4.25 -13.36 -11.89
CA ALA A 72 4.42 -13.26 -13.33
C ALA A 72 3.73 -11.97 -13.82
N GLY A 73 4.33 -11.29 -14.78
CA GLY A 73 3.71 -10.09 -15.39
C GLY A 73 2.39 -10.43 -16.05
N LYS A 74 1.42 -9.52 -15.98
CA LYS A 74 0.21 -9.51 -16.80
C LYS A 74 0.29 -8.31 -17.75
N GLU A 75 -0.26 -8.46 -18.92
CA GLU A 75 -0.52 -7.31 -19.79
C GLU A 75 -1.78 -6.61 -19.30
N LEU A 76 -1.62 -5.34 -18.96
CA LEU A 76 -2.72 -4.50 -18.49
C LEU A 76 -2.69 -3.21 -19.32
N PRO A 77 -3.60 -3.02 -20.28
CA PRO A 77 -3.70 -1.78 -21.04
C PRO A 77 -3.86 -0.54 -20.19
N LEU A 78 -4.51 -0.68 -19.03
CA LEU A 78 -4.65 0.38 -18.04
C LEU A 78 -4.62 -0.21 -16.63
N CYS A 79 -3.86 0.43 -15.73
CA CYS A 79 -3.90 0.13 -14.31
C CYS A 79 -3.72 1.42 -13.50
N VAL A 80 -4.81 1.92 -12.94
CA VAL A 80 -4.83 3.08 -12.03
C VAL A 80 -4.88 2.59 -10.60
N GLN A 81 -3.94 3.03 -9.77
CA GLN A 81 -3.88 2.68 -8.36
C GLN A 81 -3.92 3.92 -7.48
N LEU A 82 -4.92 4.00 -6.61
CA LEU A 82 -5.01 5.02 -5.55
C LEU A 82 -4.53 4.40 -4.24
N ARG A 83 -3.42 4.90 -3.72
CA ARG A 83 -2.85 4.43 -2.45
C ARG A 83 -3.42 5.25 -1.30
N ILE A 84 -4.20 4.59 -0.44
CA ILE A 84 -4.86 5.20 0.72
C ILE A 84 -3.85 5.25 1.87
N ARG A 85 -3.76 6.39 2.54
CA ARG A 85 -2.87 6.53 3.70
C ARG A 85 -3.24 5.52 4.79
N PRO A 86 -2.26 4.87 5.45
CA PRO A 86 -2.52 3.98 6.58
C PRO A 86 -3.39 4.66 7.64
N GLY A 87 -4.39 3.94 8.14
CA GLY A 87 -5.37 4.45 9.11
C GLY A 87 -6.60 5.13 8.51
N HIS A 88 -6.61 5.40 7.20
CA HIS A 88 -7.74 6.10 6.55
C HIS A 88 -8.65 5.18 5.72
N ALA A 89 -8.22 3.96 5.43
CA ALA A 89 -8.96 3.03 4.57
C ALA A 89 -10.30 2.61 5.18
N GLN A 90 -10.40 2.46 6.51
CA GLN A 90 -11.65 2.11 7.19
C GLN A 90 -12.75 3.15 6.92
N THR A 91 -12.43 4.44 6.94
CA THR A 91 -13.41 5.51 6.68
C THR A 91 -13.89 5.47 5.23
N LEU A 92 -13.00 5.29 4.26
CA LEU A 92 -13.33 5.25 2.85
C LEU A 92 -14.06 3.96 2.46
N LEU A 93 -13.56 2.80 2.90
CA LEU A 93 -14.06 1.51 2.47
C LEU A 93 -15.25 1.02 3.31
N GLY A 94 -15.34 1.42 4.59
CA GLY A 94 -16.41 1.01 5.49
C GLY A 94 -16.23 -0.40 6.08
N VAL A 95 -15.02 -0.94 6.04
CA VAL A 95 -14.65 -2.27 6.56
C VAL A 95 -13.50 -2.12 7.53
N ALA A 96 -13.41 -2.99 8.54
CA ALA A 96 -12.22 -3.09 9.36
C ALA A 96 -11.06 -3.61 8.50
N VAL A 97 -9.93 -2.88 8.48
CA VAL A 97 -8.85 -3.12 7.52
C VAL A 97 -8.10 -4.43 7.82
N ASP A 98 -8.14 -4.89 9.07
CA ASP A 98 -7.60 -6.20 9.48
C ASP A 98 -8.33 -7.39 8.83
N GLU A 99 -9.59 -7.22 8.43
CA GLU A 99 -10.35 -8.24 7.70
C GLU A 99 -9.85 -8.46 6.25
N ILE A 100 -9.17 -7.46 5.70
CA ILE A 100 -8.64 -7.49 4.32
C ILE A 100 -7.11 -7.50 4.25
N ALA A 101 -6.42 -7.60 5.39
CA ALA A 101 -4.94 -7.68 5.43
C ALA A 101 -4.45 -8.91 4.66
N ASP A 102 -3.37 -8.75 3.88
CA ASP A 102 -2.78 -9.76 2.98
C ASP A 102 -3.77 -10.32 1.92
N ARG A 103 -4.87 -9.61 1.65
CA ARG A 103 -5.90 -10.03 0.69
C ARG A 103 -6.09 -9.01 -0.43
N THR A 104 -6.53 -9.52 -1.56
CA THR A 104 -7.12 -8.75 -2.67
C THR A 104 -8.61 -9.06 -2.70
N VAL A 105 -9.44 -8.04 -2.62
CA VAL A 105 -10.90 -8.18 -2.50
C VAL A 105 -11.56 -7.35 -3.61
N PRO A 106 -12.51 -7.91 -4.38
CA PRO A 106 -13.32 -7.10 -5.29
C PRO A 106 -14.06 -6.01 -4.53
N LEU A 107 -14.05 -4.76 -5.04
CA LEU A 107 -14.72 -3.65 -4.35
C LEU A 107 -16.22 -3.92 -4.18
N ARG A 108 -16.83 -4.66 -5.09
CA ARG A 108 -18.24 -5.09 -5.01
C ARG A 108 -18.58 -5.86 -3.72
N THR A 109 -17.60 -6.58 -3.17
CA THR A 109 -17.78 -7.31 -1.89
C THR A 109 -17.96 -6.32 -0.71
N LEU A 110 -17.38 -5.11 -0.82
CA LEU A 110 -17.41 -4.08 0.24
C LEU A 110 -18.53 -3.07 0.04
N TRP A 111 -18.84 -2.68 -1.20
CA TRP A 111 -19.79 -1.62 -1.54
C TRP A 111 -21.05 -2.11 -2.25
N GLY A 112 -21.15 -3.41 -2.54
CA GLY A 112 -22.31 -3.99 -3.21
C GLY A 112 -22.62 -3.34 -4.55
N ARG A 113 -23.89 -2.99 -4.75
CA ARG A 113 -24.40 -2.39 -6.00
C ARG A 113 -23.69 -1.09 -6.38
N GLN A 114 -23.27 -0.28 -5.40
CA GLN A 114 -22.57 0.97 -5.69
C GLN A 114 -21.24 0.72 -6.42
N ALA A 115 -20.51 -0.33 -6.04
CA ALA A 115 -19.27 -0.70 -6.73
C ALA A 115 -19.53 -1.29 -8.12
N ALA A 116 -20.65 -2.02 -8.31
CA ALA A 116 -21.01 -2.56 -9.61
C ALA A 116 -21.29 -1.42 -10.63
N LEU A 117 -22.12 -0.45 -10.23
CA LEU A 117 -22.40 0.73 -11.07
C LEU A 117 -21.13 1.54 -11.38
N LEU A 118 -20.25 1.73 -10.37
CA LEU A 118 -18.98 2.41 -10.60
C LEU A 118 -18.09 1.63 -11.59
N ALA A 119 -18.06 0.30 -11.50
CA ALA A 119 -17.27 -0.52 -12.41
C ALA A 119 -17.81 -0.44 -13.86
N GLU A 120 -19.13 -0.42 -14.04
CA GLU A 120 -19.77 -0.23 -15.34
C GLU A 120 -19.36 1.12 -15.96
N GLU A 121 -19.51 2.21 -15.22
CA GLU A 121 -19.14 3.56 -15.66
C GLU A 121 -17.63 3.67 -15.99
N LEU A 122 -16.77 3.06 -15.19
CA LEU A 122 -15.33 3.03 -15.46
C LEU A 122 -14.98 2.19 -16.69
N THR A 123 -15.75 1.14 -16.97
CA THR A 123 -15.59 0.31 -18.17
C THR A 123 -16.00 1.09 -19.42
N GLU A 124 -17.06 1.90 -19.36
CA GLU A 124 -17.49 2.77 -20.46
C GLU A 124 -16.44 3.84 -20.80
N LEU A 125 -15.69 4.34 -19.81
CA LEU A 125 -14.58 5.26 -20.04
C LEU A 125 -13.39 4.60 -20.74
N GLY A 126 -13.27 3.27 -20.70
CA GLY A 126 -12.22 2.53 -21.34
C GLY A 126 -10.81 2.95 -20.91
N VAL A 127 -9.89 3.10 -21.86
CA VAL A 127 -8.49 3.49 -21.62
C VAL A 127 -8.37 5.03 -21.64
N ASP A 128 -9.06 5.69 -20.70
CA ASP A 128 -8.99 7.14 -20.44
C ASP A 128 -8.54 7.41 -18.99
N PRO A 129 -7.22 7.50 -18.69
CA PRO A 129 -6.73 7.68 -17.33
C PRO A 129 -7.27 8.92 -16.61
N PRO A 130 -7.36 10.12 -17.25
CA PRO A 130 -7.94 11.30 -16.61
C PRO A 130 -9.41 11.11 -16.23
N GLY A 131 -10.23 10.56 -17.13
CA GLY A 131 -11.66 10.31 -16.88
C GLY A 131 -11.87 9.29 -15.78
N VAL A 132 -11.14 8.18 -15.82
CA VAL A 132 -11.14 7.14 -14.76
C VAL A 132 -10.74 7.74 -13.42
N LEU A 133 -9.66 8.52 -13.36
CA LEU A 133 -9.23 9.15 -12.11
C LEU A 133 -10.28 10.11 -11.57
N HIS A 134 -10.79 10.99 -12.41
CA HIS A 134 -11.85 11.95 -12.01
C HIS A 134 -13.08 11.22 -11.45
N ARG A 135 -13.51 10.13 -12.09
CA ARG A 135 -14.67 9.36 -11.63
C ARG A 135 -14.42 8.66 -10.28
N LEU A 136 -13.24 8.10 -10.09
CA LEU A 136 -12.83 7.49 -8.82
C LEU A 136 -12.77 8.55 -7.70
N GLU A 137 -12.15 9.70 -7.95
CA GLU A 137 -12.04 10.80 -6.98
C GLU A 137 -13.42 11.34 -6.59
N THR A 138 -14.32 11.57 -7.55
CA THR A 138 -15.69 12.02 -7.29
C THR A 138 -16.44 11.02 -6.41
N THR A 139 -16.30 9.73 -6.67
CA THR A 139 -16.93 8.69 -5.85
C THR A 139 -16.39 8.69 -4.42
N LEU A 140 -15.07 8.81 -4.25
CA LEU A 140 -14.45 8.86 -2.92
C LEU A 140 -14.86 10.09 -2.14
N LEU A 141 -14.94 11.27 -2.79
CA LEU A 141 -15.44 12.51 -2.16
C LEU A 141 -16.88 12.37 -1.70
N GLY A 142 -17.76 11.81 -2.52
CA GLY A 142 -19.16 11.54 -2.14
C GLY A 142 -19.27 10.60 -0.93
N ARG A 143 -18.38 9.62 -0.82
CA ARG A 143 -18.35 8.73 0.34
C ARG A 143 -17.83 9.40 1.60
N LEU A 144 -16.90 10.31 1.49
CA LEU A 144 -16.41 11.08 2.65
C LEU A 144 -17.51 12.01 3.18
N THR A 145 -18.25 12.68 2.31
CA THR A 145 -19.36 13.57 2.72
C THR A 145 -20.51 12.80 3.36
N SER A 146 -20.86 11.62 2.82
CA SER A 146 -21.95 10.79 3.39
C SER A 146 -21.58 10.12 4.72
N ARG A 147 -20.29 10.08 5.08
CA ARG A 147 -19.77 9.47 6.31
C ARG A 147 -19.17 10.49 7.29
N ALA A 148 -19.42 11.79 7.08
CA ALA A 148 -19.01 12.84 7.98
C ALA A 148 -19.66 12.63 9.36
N GLY A 149 -18.87 12.25 10.36
CA GLY A 149 -19.27 11.90 11.73
C GLY A 149 -18.03 11.66 12.61
N PRO A 150 -18.19 11.05 13.80
CA PRO A 150 -17.10 10.83 14.78
C PRO A 150 -15.85 10.11 14.25
N GLY A 151 -15.90 9.59 13.02
CA GLY A 151 -14.77 8.95 12.34
C GLY A 151 -13.64 9.93 11.96
N LEU A 152 -13.92 11.23 11.83
CA LEU A 152 -12.91 12.24 11.47
C LEU A 152 -11.90 12.49 12.61
N ASP A 153 -12.36 12.52 13.86
CA ASP A 153 -11.49 12.69 15.03
C ASP A 153 -10.53 11.51 15.18
N ARG A 154 -11.04 10.30 14.91
CA ARG A 154 -10.22 9.08 14.92
C ARG A 154 -9.19 9.06 13.79
N ALA A 155 -9.49 9.65 12.63
CA ALA A 155 -8.55 9.73 11.52
C ALA A 155 -7.32 10.59 11.86
N GLY A 156 -7.50 11.69 12.61
CA GLY A 156 -6.41 12.52 13.13
C GLY A 156 -5.49 11.74 14.08
N LEU A 157 -6.08 11.03 15.04
CA LEU A 157 -5.36 10.18 15.98
C LEU A 157 -4.56 9.08 15.26
N LEU A 158 -5.17 8.40 14.29
CA LEU A 158 -4.50 7.33 13.52
C LEU A 158 -3.37 7.86 12.64
N ARG A 159 -3.52 9.05 12.07
CA ARG A 159 -2.45 9.71 11.32
C ARG A 159 -1.24 9.98 12.22
N GLU A 160 -1.47 10.53 13.40
CA GLU A 160 -0.41 10.80 14.36
C GLU A 160 0.24 9.49 14.84
N ALA A 161 -0.55 8.47 15.20
CA ALA A 161 -0.04 7.16 15.59
C ALA A 161 0.80 6.51 14.48
N THR A 162 0.34 6.56 13.21
CA THR A 162 1.10 6.02 12.09
C THR A 162 2.39 6.78 11.84
N ALA A 163 2.39 8.10 11.97
CA ALA A 163 3.59 8.93 11.82
C ALA A 163 4.64 8.61 12.90
N ARG A 164 4.22 8.43 14.16
CA ARG A 164 5.11 8.09 15.28
C ARG A 164 5.70 6.68 15.16
N LEU A 165 4.88 5.72 14.79
CA LEU A 165 5.26 4.31 14.69
C LEU A 165 5.99 3.93 13.39
N ALA A 166 5.89 4.75 12.35
CA ALA A 166 6.52 4.46 11.05
C ALA A 166 8.05 4.49 11.09
N GLY A 167 8.62 5.41 11.87
CA GLY A 167 10.06 5.68 11.77
C GLY A 167 10.45 6.18 10.37
N GLY A 168 11.71 6.03 10.00
CA GLY A 168 12.25 6.41 8.69
C GLY A 168 13.77 6.35 8.68
N LEU A 169 14.41 6.78 7.59
CA LEU A 169 15.87 6.97 7.60
C LEU A 169 16.25 7.97 8.68
N ARG A 170 17.15 7.55 9.59
CA ARG A 170 17.64 8.33 10.75
C ARG A 170 16.54 8.75 11.74
N ARG A 171 15.37 8.13 11.66
CA ARG A 171 14.27 8.34 12.59
C ARG A 171 13.81 7.01 13.15
N THR A 172 14.11 6.77 14.42
CA THR A 172 13.66 5.57 15.13
C THR A 172 12.15 5.62 15.37
N PRO A 173 11.40 4.53 15.10
CA PRO A 173 10.00 4.45 15.49
C PRO A 173 9.85 4.59 17.00
N GLU A 174 8.82 5.30 17.44
CA GLU A 174 8.50 5.41 18.86
C GLU A 174 8.04 4.05 19.42
N ARG A 175 8.23 3.87 20.71
CA ARG A 175 7.64 2.72 21.42
C ARG A 175 6.14 2.89 21.50
N LEU A 176 5.40 1.79 21.37
CA LEU A 176 3.93 1.83 21.38
C LEU A 176 3.38 2.46 22.67
N GLY A 177 4.00 2.18 23.84
CA GLY A 177 3.59 2.75 25.12
C GLY A 177 3.76 4.26 25.20
N ASP A 178 4.83 4.81 24.62
CA ASP A 178 5.10 6.25 24.59
C ASP A 178 4.09 6.95 23.66
N ALA A 179 3.93 6.42 22.42
CA ALA A 179 2.93 6.92 21.50
C ALA A 179 1.50 6.86 22.06
N ALA A 180 1.15 5.82 22.80
CA ALA A 180 -0.16 5.69 23.43
C ALA A 180 -0.36 6.75 24.51
N ARG A 181 0.63 6.97 25.38
CA ARG A 181 0.58 7.98 26.44
C ARG A 181 0.36 9.38 25.87
N ASP A 182 1.11 9.74 24.85
CA ASP A 182 1.02 11.05 24.20
C ASP A 182 -0.33 11.28 23.48
N LEU A 183 -0.96 10.19 23.05
CA LEU A 183 -2.29 10.21 22.43
C LEU A 183 -3.44 10.07 23.45
N GLY A 184 -3.14 10.05 24.75
CA GLY A 184 -4.15 9.91 25.81
C GLY A 184 -4.83 8.54 25.85
N LEU A 185 -4.17 7.49 25.37
CA LEU A 185 -4.70 6.13 25.29
C LEU A 185 -3.86 5.16 26.12
N SER A 186 -4.48 4.06 26.57
CA SER A 186 -3.71 2.90 27.00
C SER A 186 -3.09 2.19 25.78
N GLU A 187 -1.96 1.51 25.99
CA GLU A 187 -1.30 0.73 24.93
C GLU A 187 -2.26 -0.31 24.30
N ARG A 188 -3.11 -0.93 25.11
CA ARG A 188 -4.12 -1.89 24.65
C ARG A 188 -5.15 -1.23 23.73
N GLN A 189 -5.65 -0.05 24.11
CA GLN A 189 -6.60 0.72 23.29
C GLN A 189 -5.97 1.13 21.96
N LEU A 190 -4.75 1.72 22.00
CA LEU A 190 -4.05 2.10 20.77
C LEU A 190 -3.81 0.90 19.87
N ARG A 191 -3.34 -0.24 20.41
CA ARG A 191 -3.13 -1.47 19.63
C ARG A 191 -4.40 -1.94 18.94
N THR A 192 -5.53 -1.96 19.66
CA THR A 192 -6.81 -2.41 19.11
C THR A 192 -7.30 -1.50 17.99
N VAL A 193 -7.34 -0.17 18.25
CA VAL A 193 -7.80 0.82 17.28
C VAL A 193 -6.90 0.86 16.05
N PHE A 194 -5.57 0.82 16.27
CA PHE A 194 -4.58 0.82 15.21
C PHE A 194 -4.69 -0.41 14.32
N THR A 195 -4.75 -1.62 14.91
CA THR A 195 -4.84 -2.87 14.13
C THR A 195 -6.08 -2.88 13.27
N ARG A 196 -7.23 -2.51 13.82
CA ARG A 196 -8.50 -2.45 13.09
C ARG A 196 -8.49 -1.46 11.92
N ALA A 197 -7.85 -0.31 12.10
CA ALA A 197 -7.85 0.77 11.11
C ALA A 197 -6.71 0.68 10.08
N VAL A 198 -5.55 0.13 10.47
CA VAL A 198 -4.38 -0.01 9.60
C VAL A 198 -4.30 -1.42 8.98
N GLY A 199 -4.95 -2.40 9.61
CA GLY A 199 -4.92 -3.80 9.19
C GLY A 199 -3.69 -4.58 9.67
N LEU A 200 -2.73 -3.90 10.31
CA LEU A 200 -1.51 -4.49 10.84
C LEU A 200 -1.34 -4.12 12.31
N SER A 201 -0.82 -5.05 13.12
CA SER A 201 -0.41 -4.67 14.47
C SER A 201 0.71 -3.61 14.42
N PRO A 202 0.82 -2.72 15.44
CA PRO A 202 1.86 -1.69 15.48
C PRO A 202 3.27 -2.22 15.21
N ARG A 203 3.61 -3.40 15.76
CA ARG A 203 4.91 -4.04 15.54
C ARG A 203 5.11 -4.47 14.08
N ARG A 204 4.08 -5.06 13.44
CA ARG A 204 4.14 -5.44 12.02
C ARG A 204 4.22 -4.22 11.12
N PHE A 205 3.45 -3.18 11.44
CA PHE A 205 3.49 -1.91 10.73
C PHE A 205 4.90 -1.29 10.74
N ALA A 206 5.52 -1.16 11.91
CA ALA A 206 6.87 -0.63 12.06
C ALA A 206 7.89 -1.48 11.28
N ARG A 207 7.78 -2.82 11.33
CA ARG A 207 8.63 -3.73 10.56
C ARG A 207 8.50 -3.52 9.05
N VAL A 208 7.28 -3.53 8.53
CA VAL A 208 7.02 -3.33 7.10
C VAL A 208 7.54 -1.96 6.65
N THR A 209 7.34 -0.94 7.45
CA THR A 209 7.81 0.42 7.15
C THR A 209 9.34 0.50 7.10
N ARG A 210 10.05 -0.12 8.06
CA ARG A 210 11.53 -0.18 8.04
C ARG A 210 12.05 -0.89 6.79
N VAL A 211 11.49 -2.06 6.45
CA VAL A 211 11.88 -2.80 5.23
C VAL A 211 11.63 -1.96 3.98
N ARG A 212 10.51 -1.23 3.90
CA ARG A 212 10.24 -0.30 2.79
C ARG A 212 11.26 0.83 2.71
N THR A 213 11.70 1.36 3.85
CA THR A 213 12.77 2.36 3.92
C THR A 213 14.08 1.81 3.34
N VAL A 214 14.43 0.57 3.69
CA VAL A 214 15.60 -0.11 3.11
C VAL A 214 15.43 -0.31 1.61
N LEU A 215 14.27 -0.77 1.14
CA LEU A 215 13.98 -0.96 -0.29
C LEU A 215 14.10 0.35 -1.09
N ALA A 216 13.61 1.46 -0.56
CA ALA A 216 13.73 2.76 -1.21
C ALA A 216 15.19 3.19 -1.34
N ALA A 217 16.01 2.94 -0.31
CA ALA A 217 17.43 3.25 -0.33
C ALA A 217 18.24 2.35 -1.29
N THR A 218 17.82 1.10 -1.48
CA THR A 218 18.52 0.18 -2.42
C THR A 218 18.42 0.62 -3.88
N GLY A 219 17.36 1.33 -4.25
CA GLY A 219 17.18 1.87 -5.60
C GLY A 219 18.19 2.95 -5.98
N ALA A 220 18.80 3.63 -5.00
CA ALA A 220 19.84 4.64 -5.19
C ALA A 220 21.28 4.05 -5.16
N GLY A 221 21.42 2.74 -4.99
CA GLY A 221 22.70 2.06 -4.80
C GLY A 221 23.09 1.96 -3.32
N VAL A 222 23.55 0.78 -2.90
CA VAL A 222 23.93 0.51 -1.51
C VAL A 222 25.45 0.55 -1.37
N GLY A 223 25.95 1.61 -0.74
CA GLY A 223 27.40 1.72 -0.43
C GLY A 223 27.81 0.76 0.70
N SER A 224 26.99 0.60 1.72
CA SER A 224 27.24 -0.28 2.86
C SER A 224 25.94 -0.74 3.54
N TRP A 225 25.76 -2.03 3.69
CA TRP A 225 24.62 -2.61 4.39
C TRP A 225 24.62 -2.29 5.90
N SER A 226 25.79 -2.24 6.52
CA SER A 226 25.93 -1.88 7.94
C SER A 226 25.49 -0.45 8.20
N ARG A 227 25.87 0.49 7.32
CA ARG A 227 25.46 1.88 7.42
C ARG A 227 23.95 2.03 7.19
N LEU A 228 23.42 1.36 6.17
CA LEU A 228 21.98 1.37 5.88
C LEU A 228 21.17 0.76 7.04
N ALA A 229 21.68 -0.28 7.70
CA ALA A 229 21.06 -0.85 8.89
C ALA A 229 20.95 0.20 10.01
N ALA A 230 22.04 0.90 10.32
CA ALA A 230 22.03 1.95 11.33
C ALA A 230 21.07 3.10 10.96
N ASP A 231 21.12 3.58 9.71
CA ASP A 231 20.26 4.65 9.22
C ASP A 231 18.76 4.28 9.22
N ALA A 232 18.42 2.99 9.06
CA ALA A 232 17.05 2.47 9.09
C ALA A 232 16.59 2.03 10.49
N GLY A 233 17.39 2.25 11.54
CA GLY A 233 17.05 1.97 12.93
C GLY A 233 17.13 0.49 13.32
N TYR A 234 17.96 -0.30 12.64
CA TYR A 234 18.34 -1.65 13.06
C TYR A 234 19.51 -1.61 14.03
N TYR A 235 19.56 -2.59 14.91
CA TYR A 235 20.68 -2.74 15.84
C TYR A 235 22.00 -3.00 15.11
N ASP A 236 21.96 -3.91 14.14
CA ASP A 236 23.09 -4.28 13.28
C ASP A 236 22.61 -4.79 11.91
N GLN A 237 23.59 -5.14 11.04
CA GLN A 237 23.32 -5.71 9.71
C GLN A 237 22.63 -7.07 9.78
N SER A 238 22.92 -7.88 10.80
CA SER A 238 22.33 -9.21 10.97
C SER A 238 20.82 -9.10 11.26
N HIS A 239 20.45 -8.17 12.12
CA HIS A 239 19.05 -7.84 12.42
C HIS A 239 18.30 -7.35 11.15
N LEU A 240 18.91 -6.43 10.39
CA LEU A 240 18.37 -6.00 9.10
C LEU A 240 18.17 -7.20 8.16
N THR A 241 19.20 -8.04 8.01
CA THR A 241 19.16 -9.19 7.10
C THR A 241 18.07 -10.19 7.49
N ALA A 242 17.90 -10.47 8.79
CA ALA A 242 16.88 -11.39 9.29
C ALA A 242 15.47 -10.83 9.03
N GLU A 243 15.20 -9.57 9.39
CA GLU A 243 13.90 -8.95 9.22
C GLU A 243 13.55 -8.76 7.73
N PHE A 244 14.52 -8.34 6.91
CA PHE A 244 14.35 -8.22 5.46
C PHE A 244 14.03 -9.57 4.82
N ARG A 245 14.75 -10.63 5.20
CA ARG A 245 14.51 -11.99 4.69
C ARG A 245 13.13 -12.50 5.09
N GLU A 246 12.69 -12.26 6.31
CA GLU A 246 11.34 -12.64 6.76
C GLU A 246 10.26 -11.99 5.90
N VAL A 247 10.39 -10.70 5.61
CA VAL A 247 9.37 -9.89 4.91
C VAL A 247 9.47 -10.00 3.39
N MET A 248 10.70 -10.03 2.85
CA MET A 248 10.96 -10.07 1.41
C MET A 248 11.20 -11.49 0.87
N GLN A 249 11.30 -12.52 1.74
CA GLN A 249 11.60 -13.91 1.37
C GLN A 249 12.93 -14.08 0.61
N VAL A 250 13.81 -13.10 0.69
CA VAL A 250 15.13 -13.07 0.06
C VAL A 250 16.05 -12.16 0.87
N THR A 251 17.35 -12.43 0.90
CA THR A 251 18.30 -11.56 1.61
C THR A 251 18.49 -10.22 0.89
N PRO A 252 18.86 -9.14 1.61
CA PRO A 252 19.10 -7.84 1.00
C PRO A 252 20.10 -7.88 -0.15
N GLY A 253 21.21 -8.60 0.01
CA GLY A 253 22.24 -8.73 -1.03
C GLY A 253 21.74 -9.46 -2.29
N ARG A 254 20.99 -10.56 -2.12
CA ARG A 254 20.38 -11.26 -3.26
C ARG A 254 19.32 -10.42 -3.96
N PHE A 255 18.51 -9.67 -3.19
CA PHE A 255 17.55 -8.74 -3.75
C PHE A 255 18.22 -7.65 -4.59
N ALA A 256 19.27 -7.01 -4.07
CA ALA A 256 20.05 -6.01 -4.79
C ALA A 256 20.73 -6.56 -6.06
N ALA A 257 21.18 -7.82 -6.01
CA ALA A 257 21.73 -8.52 -7.17
C ALA A 257 20.67 -9.00 -8.19
N GLY A 258 19.35 -8.74 -7.94
CA GLY A 258 18.27 -9.19 -8.81
C GLY A 258 17.95 -10.70 -8.71
N SER A 259 18.56 -11.42 -7.76
CA SER A 259 18.28 -12.84 -7.49
C SER A 259 17.00 -12.96 -6.65
N LEU A 260 15.85 -13.01 -7.32
CA LEU A 260 14.53 -13.00 -6.70
C LEU A 260 13.93 -14.42 -6.63
N PRO A 261 13.02 -14.67 -5.66
CA PRO A 261 12.23 -15.88 -5.62
C PRO A 261 11.46 -16.15 -6.91
N GLU A 262 11.04 -17.39 -7.12
CA GLU A 262 10.24 -17.76 -8.28
C GLU A 262 8.91 -17.00 -8.32
N ALA A 263 8.53 -16.55 -9.52
CA ALA A 263 7.30 -15.82 -9.70
C ALA A 263 6.10 -16.77 -9.79
N VAL A 264 5.10 -16.53 -8.95
CA VAL A 264 3.83 -17.27 -8.98
C VAL A 264 2.90 -16.62 -10.01
N PRO A 265 2.12 -17.41 -10.79
CA PRO A 265 1.09 -16.85 -11.66
C PRO A 265 0.13 -15.92 -10.90
N CYS A 266 -0.24 -14.80 -11.51
CA CYS A 266 -1.33 -14.00 -10.98
C CYS A 266 -2.62 -14.83 -11.06
N ARG A 267 -3.23 -15.13 -9.91
CA ARG A 267 -4.61 -15.62 -9.92
C ARG A 267 -5.52 -14.49 -10.40
N SER A 268 -6.34 -14.82 -11.37
CA SER A 268 -7.42 -13.97 -11.86
C SER A 268 -8.39 -13.64 -10.76
#